data_54393ffb270bc1dc5df5b71e2a6d5473
#
_entry.id   54393ffb270bc1dc5df5b71e2a6d5473
#
_cell.length_a   1.000
_cell.length_b   1.000
_cell.length_c   1.000
_cell.angle_alpha   90.00
_cell.angle_beta   90.00
_cell.angle_gamma   90.00
#
_symmetry.space_group_name_H-M   'P 1'
#
loop_
_entity.id
_entity.type
_entity.pdbx_description
1 polymer ?
#
loop_
_entity_poly.entity_id
_entity_poly.type
_entity_poly.pdbx_seq_one_letter_code
_entity_poly.pdbx_strand_id
1 'polypeptide(L)'
;VYDEFNRKESDEMSNFFNMDNGLFRALGKLADLMLLNILFLVCSLPIFTIGASFTAMYYVTLKLAENEEGYIARGFLKSFKQNFKQATIIWLILLFFGIVLVLDLLILKDSTGTFVTVLRVVITATMIIYALILLYVFPILARFYNSVKDTFKNAFIMAVVNLPRTFV
;
A
#
# COMPACT_ATOMS: atom_id res chain seq x y z
N VAL A 1 -40.09 -27.76 31.09
CA VAL A 1 -39.78 -26.35 31.39
C VAL A 1 -38.31 -26.16 31.61
N TYR A 2 -37.63 -26.96 32.49
CA TYR A 2 -36.15 -26.83 32.72
C TYR A 2 -35.31 -27.24 31.51
N ASP A 3 -35.71 -28.25 30.75
CA ASP A 3 -35.01 -28.70 29.54
C ASP A 3 -35.17 -27.73 28.38
N GLU A 4 -36.26 -27.06 28.26
CA GLU A 4 -36.47 -26.04 27.21
C GLU A 4 -35.70 -24.75 27.50
N PHE A 5 -35.58 -24.39 28.78
CA PHE A 5 -34.77 -23.22 29.18
C PHE A 5 -33.28 -23.43 28.89
N ASN A 6 -32.74 -24.59 29.34
CA ASN A 6 -31.32 -24.95 29.06
C ASN A 6 -31.05 -25.09 27.57
N ARG A 7 -31.98 -25.57 26.76
CA ARG A 7 -31.81 -25.69 25.32
C ARG A 7 -31.83 -24.32 24.66
N LYS A 8 -32.69 -23.40 25.06
CA LYS A 8 -32.69 -22.00 24.57
C LYS A 8 -31.39 -21.28 24.91
N GLU A 9 -30.91 -21.43 26.15
CA GLU A 9 -29.65 -20.80 26.58
C GLU A 9 -28.40 -21.37 25.82
N SER A 10 -28.41 -22.68 25.54
CA SER A 10 -27.38 -23.30 24.74
C SER A 10 -27.44 -22.89 23.26
N ASP A 11 -28.66 -22.72 22.69
CA ASP A 11 -28.87 -22.28 21.33
C ASP A 11 -28.54 -20.79 21.16
N GLU A 12 -28.85 -19.95 22.13
CA GLU A 12 -28.46 -18.54 22.13
C GLU A 12 -26.93 -18.37 22.28
N MET A 13 -26.28 -19.15 23.17
CA MET A 13 -24.81 -19.15 23.28
C MET A 13 -24.16 -19.71 22.02
N SER A 14 -24.69 -20.78 21.45
CA SER A 14 -24.13 -21.35 20.21
C SER A 14 -24.27 -20.38 19.02
N ASN A 15 -25.37 -19.64 18.93
CA ASN A 15 -25.56 -18.58 17.94
C ASN A 15 -24.66 -17.36 18.17
N PHE A 16 -24.33 -17.03 19.42
CA PHE A 16 -23.43 -15.96 19.77
C PHE A 16 -21.97 -16.29 19.43
N PHE A 17 -21.59 -17.57 19.62
CA PHE A 17 -20.26 -18.09 19.28
C PHE A 17 -20.15 -18.67 17.89
N ASN A 18 -21.22 -18.59 17.09
CA ASN A 18 -21.17 -19.08 15.71
C ASN A 18 -20.22 -18.21 14.89
N MET A 19 -19.12 -18.80 14.42
CA MET A 19 -18.07 -18.14 13.63
C MET A 19 -18.60 -17.52 12.32
N ASP A 20 -19.85 -17.86 11.95
CA ASP A 20 -20.57 -17.26 10.82
C ASP A 20 -21.22 -15.90 11.12
N ASN A 21 -21.20 -15.44 12.35
CA ASN A 21 -21.67 -14.09 12.68
C ASN A 21 -20.75 -13.03 12.01
N GLY A 22 -21.35 -12.09 11.29
CA GLY A 22 -20.63 -11.01 10.59
C GLY A 22 -19.64 -10.26 11.48
N LEU A 23 -19.88 -10.22 12.81
CA LEU A 23 -19.00 -9.63 13.80
C LEU A 23 -17.68 -10.40 13.93
N PHE A 24 -17.71 -11.73 14.07
CA PHE A 24 -16.49 -12.56 14.16
C PHE A 24 -15.68 -12.52 12.87
N ARG A 25 -16.35 -12.49 11.72
CA ARG A 25 -15.69 -12.31 10.42
C ARG A 25 -15.04 -10.94 10.28
N ALA A 26 -15.69 -9.88 10.77
CA ALA A 26 -15.11 -8.53 10.82
C ALA A 26 -13.91 -8.45 11.77
N LEU A 27 -13.99 -9.06 12.96
CA LEU A 27 -12.89 -9.14 13.92
C LEU A 27 -11.71 -9.94 13.36
N GLY A 28 -11.97 -11.05 12.66
CA GLY A 28 -10.94 -11.83 11.95
C GLY A 28 -10.20 -10.99 10.91
N LYS A 29 -10.93 -10.28 10.04
CA LYS A 29 -10.33 -9.35 9.06
C LYS A 29 -9.53 -8.23 9.74
N LEU A 30 -9.98 -7.73 10.88
CA LEU A 30 -9.25 -6.72 11.65
C LEU A 30 -7.93 -7.27 12.20
N ALA A 31 -7.95 -8.49 12.74
CA ALA A 31 -6.74 -9.18 13.21
C ALA A 31 -5.74 -9.42 12.06
N ASP A 32 -6.23 -9.82 10.90
CA ASP A 32 -5.44 -10.00 9.67
C ASP A 32 -4.77 -8.68 9.23
N LEU A 33 -5.50 -7.57 9.27
CA LEU A 33 -4.95 -6.25 8.96
C LEU A 33 -3.92 -5.80 10.01
N MET A 34 -4.13 -6.08 11.28
CA MET A 34 -3.13 -5.80 12.33
C MET A 34 -1.85 -6.60 12.11
N LEU A 35 -1.96 -7.90 11.82
CA LEU A 35 -0.81 -8.74 11.51
C LEU A 35 -0.06 -8.22 10.26
N LEU A 36 -0.79 -7.85 9.22
CA LEU A 36 -0.22 -7.27 8.01
C LEU A 36 0.56 -5.98 8.29
N ASN A 37 0.02 -5.09 9.13
CA ASN A 37 0.70 -3.86 9.54
C ASN A 37 1.99 -4.13 10.33
N ILE A 38 1.97 -5.10 11.26
CA ILE A 38 3.17 -5.49 12.01
C ILE A 38 4.24 -6.03 11.06
N LEU A 39 3.88 -6.92 10.14
CA LEU A 39 4.82 -7.45 9.13
C LEU A 39 5.39 -6.34 8.26
N PHE A 40 4.54 -5.40 7.82
CA PHE A 40 4.97 -4.24 7.05
C PHE A 40 5.99 -3.41 7.83
N LEU A 41 5.72 -3.05 9.10
CA LEU A 41 6.61 -2.25 9.92
C LEU A 41 7.95 -2.93 10.14
N VAL A 42 7.94 -4.21 10.51
CA VAL A 42 9.16 -5.00 10.74
C VAL A 42 10.02 -5.10 9.48
N CYS A 43 9.38 -5.40 8.33
CA CYS A 43 10.11 -5.52 7.05
C CYS A 43 10.51 -4.16 6.45
N SER A 44 9.95 -3.05 6.93
CA SER A 44 10.29 -1.68 6.49
C SER A 44 11.39 -1.04 7.34
N LEU A 45 11.86 -1.68 8.43
CA LEU A 45 12.94 -1.16 9.27
C LEU A 45 14.19 -0.77 8.46
N PRO A 46 14.69 -1.59 7.51
CA PRO A 46 15.70 -1.13 6.59
C PRO A 46 15.06 -0.21 5.52
N ILE A 47 15.55 1.02 5.39
CA ILE A 47 14.99 2.02 4.46
C ILE A 47 14.91 1.51 3.02
N PHE A 48 15.88 0.68 2.58
CA PHE A 48 15.92 0.14 1.22
C PHE A 48 14.85 -0.94 0.95
N THR A 49 14.27 -1.56 1.99
CA THR A 49 13.23 -2.61 1.85
C THR A 49 11.82 -2.06 1.84
N ILE A 50 11.62 -0.77 2.11
CA ILE A 50 10.30 -0.12 2.17
C ILE A 50 9.49 -0.40 0.91
N GLY A 51 10.09 -0.31 -0.28
CA GLY A 51 9.41 -0.60 -1.55
C GLY A 51 8.92 -2.03 -1.67
N ALA A 52 9.71 -3.01 -1.22
CA ALA A 52 9.31 -4.40 -1.20
C ALA A 52 8.20 -4.67 -0.19
N SER A 53 8.24 -4.01 0.97
CA SER A 53 7.21 -4.09 2.00
C SER A 53 5.88 -3.50 1.52
N PHE A 54 5.89 -2.34 0.84
CA PHE A 54 4.69 -1.77 0.22
C PHE A 54 4.09 -2.72 -0.82
N THR A 55 4.92 -3.26 -1.72
CA THR A 55 4.46 -4.21 -2.74
C THR A 55 3.82 -5.44 -2.10
N ALA A 56 4.42 -6.00 -1.06
CA ALA A 56 3.89 -7.16 -0.35
C ALA A 56 2.59 -6.83 0.38
N MET A 57 2.50 -5.67 1.01
CA MET A 57 1.29 -5.18 1.66
C MET A 57 0.15 -5.03 0.66
N TYR A 58 0.37 -4.38 -0.49
CA TYR A 58 -0.65 -4.25 -1.52
C TYR A 58 -1.10 -5.59 -2.09
N TYR A 59 -0.18 -6.54 -2.30
CA TYR A 59 -0.51 -7.88 -2.76
C TYR A 59 -1.49 -8.59 -1.80
N VAL A 60 -1.22 -8.56 -0.50
CA VAL A 60 -2.09 -9.19 0.50
C VAL A 60 -3.42 -8.45 0.62
N THR A 61 -3.40 -7.10 0.61
CA THR A 61 -4.62 -6.29 0.70
C THR A 61 -5.55 -6.54 -0.48
N LEU A 62 -5.01 -6.67 -1.71
CA LEU A 62 -5.80 -7.01 -2.89
C LEU A 62 -6.45 -8.40 -2.75
N LYS A 63 -5.72 -9.40 -2.25
CA LYS A 63 -6.27 -10.73 -1.99
C LYS A 63 -7.38 -10.72 -0.91
N LEU A 64 -7.18 -9.98 0.16
CA LEU A 64 -8.20 -9.79 1.20
C LEU A 64 -9.47 -9.13 0.64
N ALA A 65 -9.33 -8.16 -0.27
CA ALA A 65 -10.46 -7.50 -0.92
C ALA A 65 -11.23 -8.44 -1.87
N GLU A 66 -10.53 -9.40 -2.49
CA GLU A 66 -11.12 -10.44 -3.35
C GLU A 66 -11.70 -11.62 -2.53
N ASN A 67 -11.69 -11.55 -1.18
CA ASN A 67 -12.08 -12.60 -0.24
C ASN A 67 -11.34 -13.93 -0.46
N GLU A 68 -10.12 -13.87 -1.02
CA GLU A 68 -9.24 -15.02 -1.05
C GLU A 68 -8.69 -15.28 0.35
N GLU A 69 -9.25 -16.27 1.03
CA GLU A 69 -8.77 -16.72 2.34
C GLU A 69 -7.38 -17.33 2.19
N GLY A 70 -6.40 -16.79 2.92
CA GLY A 70 -5.02 -17.27 2.89
C GLY A 70 -4.24 -16.83 4.12
N TYR A 71 -3.15 -17.53 4.41
CA TYR A 71 -2.24 -17.15 5.49
C TYR A 71 -1.55 -15.82 5.15
N ILE A 72 -1.97 -14.73 5.82
CA ILE A 72 -1.49 -13.36 5.61
C ILE A 72 0.05 -13.30 5.65
N ALA A 73 0.66 -13.84 6.71
CA ALA A 73 2.12 -13.84 6.86
C ALA A 73 2.83 -14.56 5.71
N ARG A 74 2.30 -15.71 5.28
CA ARG A 74 2.89 -16.49 4.19
C ARG A 74 2.74 -15.76 2.85
N GLY A 75 1.56 -15.16 2.59
CA GLY A 75 1.29 -14.35 1.40
C GLY A 75 2.21 -13.13 1.32
N PHE A 76 2.35 -12.41 2.43
CA PHE A 76 3.24 -11.26 2.55
C PHE A 76 4.69 -11.62 2.29
N LEU A 77 5.25 -12.61 3.00
CA LEU A 77 6.63 -13.04 2.84
C LEU A 77 6.92 -13.60 1.43
N LYS A 78 5.96 -14.30 0.83
CA LYS A 78 6.07 -14.78 -0.55
C LYS A 78 6.19 -13.60 -1.52
N SER A 79 5.27 -12.65 -1.49
CA SER A 79 5.29 -11.47 -2.35
C SER A 79 6.52 -10.60 -2.08
N PHE A 80 6.89 -10.41 -0.81
CA PHE A 80 8.09 -9.68 -0.42
C PHE A 80 9.35 -10.27 -1.08
N LYS A 81 9.57 -11.58 -0.96
CA LYS A 81 10.74 -12.26 -1.56
C LYS A 81 10.71 -12.21 -3.10
N GLN A 82 9.57 -12.45 -3.70
CA GLN A 82 9.42 -12.47 -5.16
C GLN A 82 9.71 -11.11 -5.80
N ASN A 83 9.22 -10.04 -5.19
CA ASN A 83 9.35 -8.68 -5.73
C ASN A 83 10.52 -7.89 -5.13
N PHE A 84 11.27 -8.48 -4.18
CA PHE A 84 12.31 -7.79 -3.40
C PHE A 84 13.27 -6.99 -4.27
N LYS A 85 13.93 -7.66 -5.23
CA LYS A 85 14.94 -7.01 -6.08
C LYS A 85 14.35 -5.88 -6.92
N GLN A 86 13.21 -6.12 -7.54
CA GLN A 86 12.58 -5.17 -8.43
C GLN A 86 11.99 -3.98 -7.65
N ALA A 87 11.25 -4.25 -6.58
CA ALA A 87 10.66 -3.22 -5.73
C ALA A 87 11.71 -2.35 -5.05
N THR A 88 12.84 -2.95 -4.62
CA THR A 88 13.97 -2.21 -4.02
C THR A 88 14.63 -1.29 -5.04
N ILE A 89 14.87 -1.74 -6.27
CA ILE A 89 15.44 -0.90 -7.34
C ILE A 89 14.50 0.28 -7.64
N ILE A 90 13.22 0.03 -7.82
CA ILE A 90 12.21 1.07 -8.07
C ILE A 90 12.19 2.07 -6.91
N TRP A 91 12.17 1.58 -5.67
CA TRP A 91 12.17 2.42 -4.48
C TRP A 91 13.41 3.31 -4.38
N LEU A 92 14.60 2.75 -4.61
CA LEU A 92 15.85 3.53 -4.57
C LEU A 92 15.88 4.62 -5.65
N ILE A 93 15.41 4.32 -6.86
CA ILE A 93 15.28 5.32 -7.93
C ILE A 93 14.33 6.44 -7.48
N LEU A 94 13.14 6.09 -6.98
CA LEU A 94 12.15 7.06 -6.50
C LEU A 94 12.71 7.87 -5.33
N LEU A 95 13.36 7.23 -4.37
CA LEU A 95 13.96 7.91 -3.22
C LEU A 95 15.02 8.91 -3.66
N PHE A 96 15.88 8.55 -4.60
CA PHE A 96 16.89 9.46 -5.16
C PHE A 96 16.25 10.69 -5.80
N PHE A 97 15.26 10.50 -6.69
CA PHE A 97 14.54 11.62 -7.31
C PHE A 97 13.77 12.46 -6.29
N GLY A 98 13.14 11.83 -5.31
CA GLY A 98 12.45 12.53 -4.23
C GLY A 98 13.39 13.44 -3.42
N ILE A 99 14.58 12.94 -3.08
CA ILE A 99 15.61 13.74 -2.38
C ILE A 99 16.02 14.94 -3.24
N VAL A 100 16.28 14.75 -4.53
CA VAL A 100 16.66 15.84 -5.45
C VAL A 100 15.59 16.90 -5.48
N LEU A 101 14.31 16.53 -5.68
CA LEU A 101 13.20 17.49 -5.70
C LEU A 101 13.05 18.29 -4.39
N VAL A 102 13.26 17.65 -3.24
CA VAL A 102 13.22 18.31 -1.94
C VAL A 102 14.38 19.28 -1.79
N LEU A 103 15.60 18.88 -2.16
CA LEU A 103 16.78 19.73 -2.12
C LEU A 103 16.62 20.95 -3.02
N ASP A 104 16.08 20.78 -4.23
CA ASP A 104 15.82 21.90 -5.15
C ASP A 104 14.87 22.94 -4.52
N LEU A 105 13.80 22.50 -3.87
CA LEU A 105 12.89 23.42 -3.16
C LEU A 105 13.57 24.11 -1.98
N LEU A 106 14.42 23.41 -1.23
CA LEU A 106 15.14 23.98 -0.10
C LEU A 106 16.16 25.04 -0.55
N ILE A 107 16.88 24.78 -1.64
CA ILE A 107 17.87 25.73 -2.22
C ILE A 107 17.15 27.00 -2.73
N LEU A 108 15.99 26.83 -3.37
CA LEU A 108 15.22 27.94 -3.92
C LEU A 108 14.41 28.71 -2.89
N LYS A 109 14.34 28.24 -1.62
CA LYS A 109 13.48 28.81 -0.58
C LYS A 109 13.77 30.30 -0.34
N ASP A 110 15.04 30.66 -0.22
CA ASP A 110 15.49 32.03 0.15
C ASP A 110 15.84 32.89 -1.08
N SER A 111 15.74 32.30 -2.29
CA SER A 111 16.01 33.00 -3.53
C SER A 111 14.80 33.79 -4.00
N THR A 112 15.01 35.02 -4.50
CA THR A 112 13.96 35.91 -5.02
C THR A 112 14.21 36.23 -6.50
N GLY A 113 13.14 36.50 -7.24
CA GLY A 113 13.19 36.85 -8.66
C GLY A 113 12.17 36.07 -9.49
N THR A 114 11.77 36.64 -10.62
CA THR A 114 10.75 36.07 -11.51
C THR A 114 11.16 34.68 -12.02
N PHE A 115 12.42 34.51 -12.41
CA PHE A 115 12.94 33.23 -12.86
C PHE A 115 12.87 32.14 -11.78
N VAL A 116 13.23 32.48 -10.54
CA VAL A 116 13.14 31.56 -9.40
C VAL A 116 11.70 31.17 -9.10
N THR A 117 10.76 32.11 -9.23
CA THR A 117 9.34 31.83 -9.05
C THR A 117 8.83 30.82 -10.08
N VAL A 118 9.21 30.99 -11.35
CA VAL A 118 8.84 30.02 -12.42
C VAL A 118 9.43 28.64 -12.12
N LEU A 119 10.73 28.56 -11.76
CA LEU A 119 11.36 27.30 -11.38
C LEU A 119 10.63 26.61 -10.22
N ARG A 120 10.27 27.34 -9.18
CA ARG A 120 9.54 26.82 -8.03
C ARG A 120 8.19 26.22 -8.43
N VAL A 121 7.44 26.89 -9.31
CA VAL A 121 6.18 26.36 -9.83
C VAL A 121 6.39 25.06 -10.60
N VAL A 122 7.40 24.99 -11.46
CA VAL A 122 7.73 23.77 -12.24
C VAL A 122 8.11 22.61 -11.30
N ILE A 123 8.98 22.86 -10.33
CA ILE A 123 9.40 21.82 -9.36
C ILE A 123 8.20 21.34 -8.52
N THR A 124 7.33 22.25 -8.07
CA THR A 124 6.13 21.87 -7.32
C THR A 124 5.18 21.03 -8.17
N ALA A 125 4.96 21.38 -9.43
CA ALA A 125 4.16 20.57 -10.36
C ALA A 125 4.79 19.17 -10.58
N THR A 126 6.10 19.10 -10.74
CA THR A 126 6.84 17.83 -10.84
C THR A 126 6.69 16.99 -9.59
N MET A 127 6.70 17.61 -8.40
CA MET A 127 6.52 16.92 -7.11
C MET A 127 5.11 16.31 -6.99
N ILE A 128 4.08 16.96 -7.51
CA ILE A 128 2.71 16.41 -7.56
C ILE A 128 2.69 15.16 -8.45
N ILE A 129 3.27 15.23 -9.65
CA ILE A 129 3.36 14.08 -10.57
C ILE A 129 4.15 12.94 -9.92
N TYR A 130 5.25 13.25 -9.26
CA TYR A 130 6.06 12.29 -8.52
C TYR A 130 5.25 11.58 -7.41
N ALA A 131 4.46 12.32 -6.63
CA ALA A 131 3.59 11.75 -5.60
C ALA A 131 2.53 10.82 -6.20
N LEU A 132 1.96 11.16 -7.34
CA LEU A 132 1.03 10.30 -8.05
C LEU A 132 1.70 9.00 -8.54
N ILE A 133 2.92 9.09 -9.08
CA ILE A 133 3.69 7.90 -9.47
C ILE A 133 3.93 6.99 -8.26
N LEU A 134 4.30 7.55 -7.10
CA LEU A 134 4.47 6.80 -5.85
C LEU A 134 3.22 6.02 -5.45
N LEU A 135 2.04 6.62 -5.59
CA LEU A 135 0.76 5.99 -5.25
C LEU A 135 0.44 4.78 -6.16
N TYR A 136 0.81 4.85 -7.45
CA TYR A 136 0.42 3.81 -8.41
C TYR A 136 1.48 2.74 -8.63
N VAL A 137 2.77 3.02 -8.41
CA VAL A 137 3.86 2.12 -8.77
C VAL A 137 3.84 0.79 -7.99
N PHE A 138 3.61 0.85 -6.68
CA PHE A 138 3.60 -0.34 -5.83
C PHE A 138 2.36 -1.23 -6.00
N PRO A 139 1.13 -0.69 -6.11
CA PRO A 139 -0.05 -1.49 -6.48
C PRO A 139 0.08 -2.19 -7.84
N ILE A 140 0.66 -1.51 -8.84
CA ILE A 140 0.90 -2.10 -10.16
C ILE A 140 1.90 -3.24 -10.07
N LEU A 141 3.00 -3.04 -9.33
CA LEU A 141 4.01 -4.07 -9.12
C LEU A 141 3.47 -5.27 -8.33
N ALA A 142 2.55 -5.04 -7.40
CA ALA A 142 1.90 -6.09 -6.62
C ALA A 142 0.97 -6.97 -7.47
N ARG A 143 0.31 -6.38 -8.47
CA ARG A 143 -0.71 -7.05 -9.29
C ARG A 143 -0.15 -7.67 -10.58
N PHE A 144 0.88 -7.06 -11.17
CA PHE A 144 1.38 -7.44 -12.48
C PHE A 144 2.88 -7.77 -12.44
N TYR A 145 3.26 -8.88 -13.07
CA TYR A 145 4.67 -9.22 -13.32
C TYR A 145 5.20 -8.40 -14.51
N ASN A 146 5.55 -7.15 -14.26
CA ASN A 146 6.08 -6.24 -15.27
C ASN A 146 7.58 -6.02 -15.06
N SER A 147 8.30 -5.62 -16.13
CA SER A 147 9.67 -5.12 -15.97
C SER A 147 9.67 -3.78 -15.21
N VAL A 148 10.80 -3.37 -14.64
CA VAL A 148 10.95 -2.06 -13.96
C VAL A 148 10.49 -0.92 -14.89
N LYS A 149 10.91 -0.96 -16.16
CA LYS A 149 10.57 0.06 -17.17
C LYS A 149 9.07 0.11 -17.45
N ASP A 150 8.42 -1.05 -17.60
CA ASP A 150 6.99 -1.13 -17.85
C ASP A 150 6.17 -0.71 -16.63
N THR A 151 6.65 -1.00 -15.44
CA THR A 151 6.03 -0.56 -14.18
C THR A 151 5.99 0.97 -14.09
N PHE A 152 7.10 1.65 -14.37
CA PHE A 152 7.13 3.12 -14.41
C PHE A 152 6.23 3.69 -15.50
N LYS A 153 6.27 3.12 -16.72
CA LYS A 153 5.41 3.54 -17.83
C LYS A 153 3.93 3.41 -17.47
N ASN A 154 3.53 2.27 -16.94
CA ASN A 154 2.15 2.01 -16.55
C ASN A 154 1.72 2.88 -15.36
N ALA A 155 2.59 3.09 -14.37
CA ALA A 155 2.33 3.99 -13.25
C ALA A 155 2.12 5.43 -13.72
N PHE A 156 2.95 5.91 -14.63
CA PHE A 156 2.81 7.24 -15.22
C PHE A 156 1.50 7.39 -16.02
N ILE A 157 1.18 6.42 -16.87
CA ILE A 157 -0.07 6.44 -17.65
C ILE A 157 -1.28 6.43 -16.71
N MET A 158 -1.28 5.55 -15.68
CA MET A 158 -2.37 5.50 -14.71
C MET A 158 -2.48 6.79 -13.88
N ALA A 159 -1.36 7.38 -13.49
CA ALA A 159 -1.33 8.66 -12.79
C ALA A 159 -2.01 9.76 -13.61
N VAL A 160 -1.69 9.85 -14.90
CA VAL A 160 -2.25 10.88 -15.81
C VAL A 160 -3.72 10.60 -16.13
N VAL A 161 -4.06 9.36 -16.50
CA VAL A 161 -5.43 8.98 -16.90
C VAL A 161 -6.44 9.08 -15.76
N ASN A 162 -6.00 8.73 -14.52
CA ASN A 162 -6.87 8.77 -13.34
C ASN A 162 -6.79 10.08 -12.56
N LEU A 163 -6.05 11.10 -13.04
CA LEU A 163 -5.98 12.41 -12.41
C LEU A 163 -7.36 12.96 -12.00
N PRO A 164 -8.40 12.95 -12.88
CA PRO A 164 -9.73 13.44 -12.50
C PRO A 164 -10.37 12.64 -11.38
N ARG A 165 -10.12 11.33 -11.32
CA ARG A 165 -10.69 10.43 -10.30
C ARG A 165 -9.92 10.42 -8.98
N THR A 166 -8.66 10.84 -8.99
CA THR A 166 -7.83 10.90 -7.78
C THR A 166 -8.17 12.14 -6.94
N PHE A 167 -8.76 13.17 -7.57
CA PHE A 167 -9.17 14.42 -6.91
C PHE A 167 -10.69 14.52 -6.62
N VAL A 168 -11.47 13.53 -7.00
CA VAL A 168 -12.89 13.39 -6.67
C VAL A 168 -13.11 12.30 -5.64
#